data_bb0968b78db63868bf59d53afacd8e20
#
_entry.id   bb0968b78db63868bf59d53afacd8e20
#
_cell.length_a   1.000
_cell.length_b   1.000
_cell.length_c   1.000
_cell.angle_alpha   90.00
_cell.angle_beta   90.00
_cell.angle_gamma   90.00
#
_symmetry.space_group_name_H-M   'P 1'
#
loop_
_entity.id
_entity.type
_entity.pdbx_description
1 polymer ?
#
loop_
_entity_poly.entity_id
_entity_poly.type
_entity_poly.pdbx_seq_one_letter_code
_entity_poly.pdbx_strand_id
1 'polypeptide(L)'
;MAACALRIGGHFVESPAMFTSAQPIYPVSGIREIERKLIPSARPPLMERAGRAAAEDAVRLIMDRPGAILIACGPGNNGGDGFVMARQLRQAGREVIVAFANQPATLPPEAAKAHADFMLAGGSTVSDLPSAPANGWALVVDAIFGIGLKRPPEGRFATWINTLNAQCVPRMALDVPSGLDADTGRPLGPCFRATHTTTFIALKPGLLTLDGPDHCGEISVQRIEIDAPAWVPAMGFHIRTSLFRDHLSARPRNTHKGLHGDAGVLGGASGMAGAALLAGRAALMLGAGRVFVGLLDPDAPTVDTNHPELMLRSAAALPEHLTALAAGPGLGTDADARQLLSAAIESDHPLLLDADALNIVSSDNKLGQALSQRNGITLLTPHPAEGARLLGISTKEVQRDRLAAALALAGKYRSLVVLKGCGSIIATPDGRWFINNTGHPGMATAGMGDVLSGIALSLLAQGWPDEPALIAAVHLHGAAADRLAREGIGPVGLTAGEVIDAARGVFNGWMVEAAREHH
;
A
#
# COMPACT_ATOMS: atom_id res chain seq x y z
N MET A 1 19.58 -28.58 14.02
CA MET A 1 19.06 -27.46 13.22
C MET A 1 17.53 -27.46 13.34
N ALA A 2 16.97 -26.73 14.32
CA ALA A 2 15.54 -26.59 14.48
C ALA A 2 15.10 -25.47 13.54
N ALA A 3 14.21 -25.79 12.59
CA ALA A 3 13.63 -24.81 11.67
C ALA A 3 12.81 -23.81 12.48
N CYS A 4 13.26 -22.55 12.51
CA CYS A 4 12.50 -21.43 13.05
C CYS A 4 11.33 -21.17 12.08
N ALA A 5 10.14 -21.67 12.41
CA ALA A 5 8.93 -21.38 11.66
C ALA A 5 8.55 -19.91 11.89
N LEU A 6 9.02 -19.03 11.02
CA LEU A 6 8.56 -17.65 10.96
C LEU A 6 7.09 -17.65 10.52
N ARG A 7 6.20 -17.18 11.38
CA ARG A 7 4.89 -16.68 10.93
C ARG A 7 5.16 -15.44 10.07
N ILE A 8 5.12 -15.62 8.76
CA ILE A 8 5.09 -14.53 7.78
C ILE A 8 3.64 -14.07 7.69
N GLY A 9 3.33 -12.93 8.28
CA GLY A 9 2.00 -12.33 8.24
C GLY A 9 1.99 -11.09 9.12
N GLY A 10 2.52 -9.98 8.62
CA GLY A 10 2.29 -8.67 9.23
C GLY A 10 0.81 -8.32 9.10
N HIS A 11 0.03 -8.62 10.13
CA HIS A 11 -1.38 -8.25 10.16
C HIS A 11 -1.52 -6.92 10.89
N PHE A 12 -2.04 -5.91 10.20
CA PHE A 12 -2.77 -4.86 10.89
C PHE A 12 -4.00 -5.52 11.52
N VAL A 13 -3.97 -5.73 12.82
CA VAL A 13 -5.20 -5.98 13.58
C VAL A 13 -5.90 -4.62 13.65
N GLU A 14 -6.88 -4.40 12.77
CA GLU A 14 -7.79 -3.27 12.92
C GLU A 14 -8.49 -3.45 14.28
N SER A 15 -8.14 -2.58 15.21
CA SER A 15 -8.88 -2.41 16.46
C SER A 15 -10.32 -1.99 16.12
N PRO A 16 -11.34 -2.32 16.94
CA PRO A 16 -12.75 -2.04 16.64
C PRO A 16 -13.14 -0.56 16.53
N ALA A 17 -12.19 0.37 16.52
CA ALA A 17 -12.39 1.75 16.08
C ALA A 17 -12.04 1.88 14.57
N MET A 18 -12.83 1.22 13.72
CA MET A 18 -12.56 1.07 12.27
C MET A 18 -12.59 2.37 11.46
N PHE A 19 -13.03 3.47 12.02
CA PHE A 19 -13.22 4.73 11.32
C PHE A 19 -12.32 5.83 11.87
N THR A 20 -11.01 5.56 11.88
CA THR A 20 -10.02 6.62 12.14
C THR A 20 -9.88 7.53 10.93
N SER A 21 -9.66 8.84 11.17
CA SER A 21 -9.37 9.84 10.14
C SER A 21 -8.30 9.36 9.16
N ALA A 22 -8.33 9.87 7.92
CA ALA A 22 -7.30 9.60 6.91
C ALA A 22 -5.89 9.73 7.50
N GLN A 23 -5.07 8.69 7.36
CA GLN A 23 -3.72 8.65 7.93
C GLN A 23 -2.74 9.24 6.90
N PRO A 24 -2.11 10.39 7.17
CA PRO A 24 -1.22 11.04 6.23
C PRO A 24 0.09 10.26 6.06
N ILE A 25 0.62 10.31 4.84
CA ILE A 25 1.92 9.78 4.47
C ILE A 25 2.76 10.96 3.97
N TYR A 26 4.01 11.06 4.42
CA TYR A 26 4.94 12.10 3.98
C TYR A 26 6.21 11.49 3.42
N PRO A 27 6.67 11.97 2.24
CA PRO A 27 8.04 11.73 1.81
C PRO A 27 9.04 12.28 2.82
N VAL A 28 10.27 11.81 2.76
CA VAL A 28 11.37 12.27 3.64
C VAL A 28 11.52 13.79 3.64
N SER A 29 11.32 14.43 2.49
CA SER A 29 11.36 15.90 2.38
C SER A 29 10.28 16.58 3.23
N GLY A 30 9.07 16.03 3.26
CA GLY A 30 7.96 16.55 4.06
C GLY A 30 8.21 16.36 5.57
N ILE A 31 8.70 15.17 5.98
CA ILE A 31 9.07 14.93 7.38
C ILE A 31 10.14 15.94 7.83
N ARG A 32 11.19 16.14 7.04
CA ARG A 32 12.24 17.11 7.36
C ARG A 32 11.75 18.55 7.41
N GLU A 33 10.79 18.91 6.59
CA GLU A 33 10.17 20.23 6.65
C GLU A 33 9.38 20.42 7.95
N ILE A 34 8.62 19.41 8.39
CA ILE A 34 7.91 19.41 9.66
C ILE A 34 8.90 19.54 10.81
N GLU A 35 9.95 18.71 10.83
CA GLU A 35 11.01 18.77 11.87
C GLU A 35 11.65 20.16 11.93
N ARG A 36 12.05 20.71 10.79
CA ARG A 36 12.69 22.05 10.70
C ARG A 36 11.82 23.15 11.29
N LYS A 37 10.49 23.08 11.09
CA LYS A 37 9.54 24.06 11.65
C LYS A 37 9.34 23.88 13.15
N LEU A 38 9.47 22.65 13.67
CA LEU A 38 9.15 22.30 15.05
C LEU A 38 10.36 22.35 16.01
N ILE A 39 11.56 21.96 15.55
CA ILE A 39 12.76 21.84 16.39
C ILE A 39 13.02 23.07 17.27
N PRO A 40 12.90 24.33 16.79
CA PRO A 40 13.19 25.48 17.62
C PRO A 40 12.27 25.64 18.85
N SER A 41 11.04 25.16 18.76
CA SER A 41 10.01 25.36 19.79
C SER A 41 9.63 24.08 20.56
N ALA A 42 10.04 22.90 20.09
CA ALA A 42 9.66 21.61 20.70
C ALA A 42 10.20 21.49 22.15
N ARG A 43 9.30 21.32 23.10
CA ARG A 43 9.61 21.04 24.51
C ARG A 43 8.68 19.94 25.01
N PRO A 44 9.16 18.75 25.39
CA PRO A 44 10.56 18.25 25.25
C PRO A 44 11.00 18.19 23.78
N PRO A 45 12.33 18.08 23.51
CA PRO A 45 12.86 17.89 22.15
C PRO A 45 12.23 16.69 21.43
N LEU A 46 12.16 16.72 20.08
CA LEU A 46 11.54 15.67 19.29
C LEU A 46 12.18 14.29 19.53
N MET A 47 13.50 14.23 19.61
CA MET A 47 14.25 13.00 19.91
C MET A 47 13.87 12.39 21.27
N GLU A 48 13.62 13.22 22.28
CA GLU A 48 13.18 12.75 23.59
C GLU A 48 11.77 12.12 23.52
N ARG A 49 10.86 12.74 22.74
CA ARG A 49 9.52 12.19 22.52
C ARG A 49 9.57 10.88 21.72
N ALA A 50 10.40 10.84 20.66
CA ALA A 50 10.57 9.67 19.80
C ALA A 50 11.11 8.46 20.58
N GLY A 51 12.24 8.65 21.29
CA GLY A 51 12.83 7.57 22.09
C GLY A 51 11.96 7.08 23.23
N ARG A 52 11.18 7.98 23.87
CA ARG A 52 10.17 7.59 24.87
C ARG A 52 9.07 6.73 24.25
N ALA A 53 8.48 7.19 23.16
CA ALA A 53 7.43 6.43 22.46
C ALA A 53 7.94 5.06 21.97
N ALA A 54 9.18 5.00 21.47
CA ALA A 54 9.82 3.74 21.10
C ALA A 54 10.01 2.79 22.30
N ALA A 55 10.38 3.32 23.47
CA ALA A 55 10.51 2.52 24.69
C ALA A 55 9.16 1.95 25.14
N GLU A 56 8.09 2.75 25.07
CA GLU A 56 6.73 2.30 25.37
C GLU A 56 6.25 1.20 24.41
N ASP A 57 6.52 1.33 23.10
CA ASP A 57 6.23 0.29 22.11
C ASP A 57 7.01 -0.99 22.41
N ALA A 58 8.30 -0.87 22.71
CA ALA A 58 9.11 -2.03 23.07
C ALA A 58 8.59 -2.78 24.29
N VAL A 59 8.18 -2.05 25.34
CA VAL A 59 7.60 -2.69 26.54
C VAL A 59 6.32 -3.44 26.19
N ARG A 60 5.45 -2.86 25.34
CA ARG A 60 4.24 -3.55 24.86
C ARG A 60 4.57 -4.79 24.03
N LEU A 61 5.60 -4.70 23.17
CA LEU A 61 5.99 -5.80 22.30
C LEU A 61 6.56 -7.00 23.05
N ILE A 62 7.37 -6.76 24.06
CA ILE A 62 8.00 -7.85 24.82
C ILE A 62 7.14 -8.38 25.98
N MET A 63 6.19 -7.57 26.47
CA MET A 63 5.41 -7.90 27.66
C MET A 63 6.28 -8.47 28.80
N ASP A 64 6.09 -9.75 29.15
CA ASP A 64 6.85 -10.44 30.20
C ASP A 64 7.96 -11.34 29.66
N ARG A 65 8.37 -11.19 28.39
CA ARG A 65 9.46 -12.00 27.81
C ARG A 65 10.75 -11.77 28.60
N PRO A 66 11.39 -12.83 29.09
CA PRO A 66 12.65 -12.72 29.80
C PRO A 66 13.80 -12.43 28.82
N GLY A 67 14.90 -11.88 29.33
CA GLY A 67 16.10 -11.58 28.58
C GLY A 67 16.40 -10.09 28.45
N ALA A 68 17.58 -9.78 27.98
CA ALA A 68 18.03 -8.42 27.76
C ALA A 68 17.50 -7.83 26.44
N ILE A 69 17.50 -6.51 26.33
CA ILE A 69 17.18 -5.78 25.11
C ILE A 69 18.49 -5.30 24.50
N LEU A 70 18.77 -5.72 23.27
CA LEU A 70 19.93 -5.23 22.49
C LEU A 70 19.48 -4.06 21.61
N ILE A 71 20.14 -2.92 21.72
CA ILE A 71 19.91 -1.74 20.88
C ILE A 71 21.16 -1.42 20.09
N ALA A 72 21.11 -1.52 18.77
CA ALA A 72 22.21 -1.16 17.87
C ALA A 72 22.05 0.30 17.43
N CYS A 73 22.84 1.21 18.00
CA CYS A 73 22.80 2.63 17.72
C CYS A 73 23.77 3.02 16.60
N GLY A 74 23.28 3.76 15.61
CA GLY A 74 24.06 4.31 14.51
C GLY A 74 24.64 5.70 14.78
N PRO A 75 25.35 6.26 13.77
CA PRO A 75 26.04 7.56 13.91
C PRO A 75 25.14 8.79 13.71
N GLY A 76 23.85 8.62 13.50
CA GLY A 76 22.89 9.68 13.21
C GLY A 76 21.85 9.89 14.30
N ASN A 77 20.81 10.66 13.98
CA ASN A 77 19.70 10.94 14.89
C ASN A 77 18.91 9.68 15.29
N ASN A 78 18.79 8.68 14.38
CA ASN A 78 18.16 7.41 14.73
C ASN A 78 18.90 6.69 15.88
N GLY A 79 20.25 6.77 15.90
CA GLY A 79 21.04 6.32 17.06
C GLY A 79 20.74 7.14 18.32
N GLY A 80 20.49 8.44 18.16
CA GLY A 80 20.04 9.32 19.24
C GLY A 80 18.71 8.86 19.86
N ASP A 81 17.72 8.54 19.03
CA ASP A 81 16.44 7.95 19.48
C ASP A 81 16.67 6.64 20.23
N GLY A 82 17.62 5.81 19.76
CA GLY A 82 18.05 4.58 20.42
C GLY A 82 18.66 4.83 21.81
N PHE A 83 19.48 5.87 22.01
CA PHE A 83 20.02 6.20 23.34
C PHE A 83 18.93 6.68 24.30
N VAL A 84 17.99 7.50 23.84
CA VAL A 84 16.85 7.90 24.66
C VAL A 84 16.02 6.69 25.05
N MET A 85 15.68 5.84 24.07
CA MET A 85 14.96 4.57 24.30
C MET A 85 15.69 3.70 25.35
N ALA A 86 17.00 3.52 25.22
CA ALA A 86 17.82 2.75 26.16
C ALA A 86 17.73 3.29 27.58
N ARG A 87 17.81 4.62 27.75
CA ARG A 87 17.67 5.28 29.05
C ARG A 87 16.30 5.03 29.67
N GLN A 88 15.23 5.20 28.90
CA GLN A 88 13.86 5.00 29.34
C GLN A 88 13.58 3.54 29.76
N LEU A 89 14.04 2.58 28.98
CA LEU A 89 13.90 1.15 29.29
C LEU A 89 14.67 0.76 30.56
N ARG A 90 15.89 1.29 30.77
CA ARG A 90 16.64 1.08 32.02
C ARG A 90 15.94 1.67 33.22
N GLN A 91 15.35 2.86 33.10
CA GLN A 91 14.55 3.49 34.16
C GLN A 91 13.30 2.64 34.48
N ALA A 92 12.76 1.93 33.49
CA ALA A 92 11.67 0.96 33.68
C ALA A 92 12.14 -0.41 34.20
N GLY A 93 13.41 -0.53 34.64
CA GLY A 93 13.97 -1.75 35.25
C GLY A 93 14.34 -2.86 34.24
N ARG A 94 14.42 -2.56 32.94
CA ARG A 94 14.80 -3.53 31.93
C ARG A 94 16.32 -3.61 31.79
N GLU A 95 16.84 -4.81 31.57
CA GLU A 95 18.24 -5.02 31.20
C GLU A 95 18.44 -4.60 29.74
N VAL A 96 19.33 -3.61 29.51
CA VAL A 96 19.59 -3.04 28.17
C VAL A 96 21.07 -3.04 27.90
N ILE A 97 21.43 -3.54 26.73
CA ILE A 97 22.79 -3.50 26.19
C ILE A 97 22.76 -2.66 24.92
N VAL A 98 23.61 -1.62 24.86
CA VAL A 98 23.70 -0.71 23.71
C VAL A 98 24.99 -0.97 22.96
N ALA A 99 24.89 -1.38 21.70
CA ALA A 99 26.01 -1.44 20.76
C ALA A 99 26.15 -0.10 20.04
N PHE A 100 27.33 0.53 20.14
CA PHE A 100 27.65 1.79 19.48
C PHE A 100 29.10 1.80 19.03
N ALA A 101 29.34 1.86 17.73
CA ALA A 101 30.65 1.66 17.12
C ALA A 101 31.40 2.97 16.80
N ASN A 102 30.73 4.13 16.92
CA ASN A 102 31.26 5.41 16.52
C ASN A 102 31.86 6.20 17.72
N GLN A 103 32.58 7.26 17.42
CA GLN A 103 33.02 8.19 18.46
C GLN A 103 31.86 9.15 18.79
N PRO A 104 31.56 9.38 20.08
CA PRO A 104 30.48 10.30 20.48
C PRO A 104 30.63 11.72 19.91
N ALA A 105 31.85 12.18 19.72
CA ALA A 105 32.17 13.50 19.16
C ALA A 105 31.74 13.69 17.69
N THR A 106 31.46 12.59 16.98
CA THR A 106 31.01 12.64 15.58
C THR A 106 29.47 12.62 15.43
N LEU A 107 28.76 12.52 16.53
CA LEU A 107 27.28 12.52 16.52
C LEU A 107 26.73 13.92 16.25
N PRO A 108 25.54 14.02 15.60
CA PRO A 108 24.78 15.25 15.56
C PRO A 108 24.50 15.78 16.98
N PRO A 109 24.34 17.10 17.16
CA PRO A 109 24.24 17.71 18.50
C PRO A 109 23.17 17.08 19.41
N GLU A 110 21.98 16.78 18.88
CA GLU A 110 20.89 16.18 19.66
C GLU A 110 21.21 14.71 20.02
N ALA A 111 21.78 13.94 19.09
CA ALA A 111 22.20 12.56 19.34
C ALA A 111 23.38 12.49 20.32
N ALA A 112 24.32 13.45 20.25
CA ALA A 112 25.43 13.57 21.21
C ALA A 112 24.91 13.85 22.63
N LYS A 113 23.92 14.73 22.75
CA LYS A 113 23.25 15.00 24.03
C LYS A 113 22.53 13.75 24.55
N ALA A 114 21.76 13.04 23.71
CA ALA A 114 21.05 11.83 24.09
C ALA A 114 22.03 10.73 24.58
N HIS A 115 23.17 10.57 23.90
CA HIS A 115 24.26 9.70 24.34
C HIS A 115 24.80 10.11 25.72
N ALA A 116 25.13 11.41 25.91
CA ALA A 116 25.63 11.89 27.19
C ALA A 116 24.62 11.69 28.34
N ASP A 117 23.36 11.99 28.10
CA ASP A 117 22.28 11.79 29.08
C ASP A 117 22.10 10.29 29.42
N PHE A 118 22.25 9.38 28.46
CA PHE A 118 22.25 7.93 28.68
C PHE A 118 23.42 7.49 29.57
N MET A 119 24.64 8.00 29.29
CA MET A 119 25.84 7.69 30.09
C MET A 119 25.72 8.24 31.52
N LEU A 120 25.22 9.48 31.68
CA LEU A 120 24.97 10.09 33.01
C LEU A 120 23.93 9.31 33.83
N ALA A 121 22.96 8.65 33.18
CA ALA A 121 21.99 7.78 33.82
C ALA A 121 22.56 6.39 34.16
N GLY A 122 23.89 6.21 34.11
CA GLY A 122 24.56 4.94 34.42
C GLY A 122 24.50 3.92 33.27
N GLY A 123 24.22 4.36 32.04
CA GLY A 123 24.33 3.54 30.85
C GLY A 123 25.77 3.24 30.46
N SER A 124 25.95 2.21 29.66
CA SER A 124 27.25 1.88 29.03
C SER A 124 27.05 1.40 27.61
N THR A 125 28.06 1.54 26.78
CA THR A 125 28.04 1.08 25.39
C THR A 125 29.13 0.04 25.15
N VAL A 126 28.85 -0.89 24.23
CA VAL A 126 29.84 -1.82 23.70
C VAL A 126 30.17 -1.47 22.24
N SER A 127 31.41 -1.65 21.82
CA SER A 127 31.83 -1.21 20.47
C SER A 127 31.39 -2.14 19.34
N ASP A 128 30.86 -3.32 19.66
CA ASP A 128 30.36 -4.29 18.68
C ASP A 128 29.14 -5.05 19.24
N LEU A 129 28.42 -5.79 18.38
CA LEU A 129 27.30 -6.62 18.83
C LEU A 129 27.83 -7.76 19.73
N PRO A 130 27.37 -7.84 20.98
CA PRO A 130 27.79 -8.94 21.87
C PRO A 130 26.99 -10.22 21.57
N SER A 131 27.51 -11.34 22.03
CA SER A 131 26.74 -12.58 22.12
C SER A 131 25.56 -12.42 23.07
N ALA A 132 24.52 -13.21 22.87
CA ALA A 132 23.38 -13.20 23.77
C ALA A 132 23.80 -13.56 25.21
N PRO A 133 23.24 -12.85 26.22
CA PRO A 133 23.45 -13.21 27.63
C PRO A 133 22.80 -14.58 27.96
N ALA A 134 23.06 -15.10 29.15
CA ALA A 134 22.55 -16.41 29.58
C ALA A 134 21.03 -16.56 29.46
N ASN A 135 20.27 -15.46 29.72
CA ASN A 135 18.83 -15.42 29.60
C ASN A 135 18.32 -15.09 28.17
N GLY A 136 19.22 -14.98 27.19
CA GLY A 136 18.91 -14.64 25.81
C GLY A 136 18.53 -13.17 25.60
N TRP A 137 18.07 -12.88 24.39
CA TRP A 137 17.49 -11.59 24.02
C TRP A 137 15.97 -11.63 24.16
N ALA A 138 15.39 -10.63 24.82
CA ALA A 138 13.96 -10.38 24.78
C ALA A 138 13.55 -9.66 23.49
N LEU A 139 14.43 -8.75 23.00
CA LEU A 139 14.22 -7.90 21.84
C LEU A 139 15.58 -7.50 21.26
N VAL A 140 15.66 -7.39 19.94
CA VAL A 140 16.75 -6.67 19.28
C VAL A 140 16.19 -5.46 18.54
N VAL A 141 16.87 -4.31 18.68
CA VAL A 141 16.44 -3.02 18.16
C VAL A 141 17.45 -2.48 17.16
N ASP A 142 16.97 -2.19 15.98
CA ASP A 142 17.68 -1.47 14.93
C ASP A 142 17.43 0.02 15.09
N ALA A 143 18.40 0.73 15.62
CA ALA A 143 18.48 2.19 15.69
C ALA A 143 19.71 2.70 14.90
N ILE A 144 20.09 1.99 13.80
CA ILE A 144 21.31 2.31 13.06
C ILE A 144 21.06 3.47 12.09
N PHE A 145 20.14 3.29 11.14
CA PHE A 145 19.83 4.29 10.12
C PHE A 145 18.31 4.48 10.02
N GLY A 146 17.84 5.73 9.97
CA GLY A 146 16.45 6.12 9.69
C GLY A 146 16.33 6.76 8.30
N ILE A 147 15.39 7.70 8.13
CA ILE A 147 15.09 8.41 6.86
C ILE A 147 16.28 9.14 6.22
N GLY A 148 17.40 9.25 6.90
CA GLY A 148 18.62 9.90 6.40
C GLY A 148 19.47 9.05 5.47
N LEU A 149 19.21 7.77 5.32
CA LEU A 149 20.02 6.84 4.54
C LEU A 149 19.90 7.12 3.04
N LYS A 150 21.06 7.30 2.37
CA LYS A 150 21.10 7.56 0.91
C LYS A 150 22.04 6.61 0.15
N ARG A 151 22.73 5.72 0.85
CA ARG A 151 23.70 4.79 0.28
C ARG A 151 23.61 3.44 1.01
N PRO A 152 24.05 2.34 0.37
CA PRO A 152 24.05 1.03 1.01
C PRO A 152 24.75 1.06 2.37
N PRO A 153 24.23 0.36 3.39
CA PRO A 153 25.01 0.05 4.59
C PRO A 153 26.23 -0.81 4.23
N GLU A 154 27.40 -0.43 4.72
CA GLU A 154 28.66 -1.10 4.43
C GLU A 154 29.42 -1.44 5.71
N GLY A 155 30.45 -2.29 5.57
CA GLY A 155 31.38 -2.63 6.65
C GLY A 155 30.68 -3.21 7.87
N ARG A 156 31.00 -2.66 9.04
CA ARG A 156 30.43 -3.10 10.32
C ARG A 156 28.93 -3.04 10.38
N PHE A 157 28.30 -1.99 9.86
CA PHE A 157 26.85 -1.87 9.90
C PHE A 157 26.14 -2.90 9.03
N ALA A 158 26.71 -3.27 7.89
CA ALA A 158 26.22 -4.38 7.08
C ALA A 158 26.28 -5.71 7.85
N THR A 159 27.40 -5.94 8.56
CA THR A 159 27.56 -7.12 9.43
C THR A 159 26.53 -7.10 10.56
N TRP A 160 26.32 -5.97 11.22
CA TRP A 160 25.33 -5.83 12.29
C TRP A 160 23.92 -6.14 11.80
N ILE A 161 23.50 -5.56 10.69
CA ILE A 161 22.18 -5.82 10.09
C ILE A 161 21.97 -7.32 9.86
N ASN A 162 22.97 -8.01 9.26
CA ASN A 162 22.89 -9.45 9.02
C ASN A 162 22.83 -10.26 10.32
N THR A 163 23.61 -9.87 11.32
CA THR A 163 23.62 -10.54 12.64
C THR A 163 22.28 -10.35 13.37
N LEU A 164 21.72 -9.16 13.35
CA LEU A 164 20.41 -8.88 13.95
C LEU A 164 19.28 -9.61 13.21
N ASN A 165 19.36 -9.72 11.88
CA ASN A 165 18.39 -10.49 11.08
C ASN A 165 18.39 -11.99 11.41
N ALA A 166 19.51 -12.53 11.86
CA ALA A 166 19.63 -13.93 12.24
C ALA A 166 19.04 -14.26 13.62
N GLN A 167 18.63 -13.26 14.40
CA GLN A 167 18.03 -13.48 15.72
C GLN A 167 16.59 -13.98 15.61
N CYS A 168 16.27 -15.06 16.35
CA CYS A 168 14.93 -15.66 16.41
C CYS A 168 14.06 -15.04 17.53
N VAL A 169 14.17 -13.73 17.75
CA VAL A 169 13.39 -12.95 18.72
C VAL A 169 12.68 -11.81 18.03
N PRO A 170 11.75 -11.11 18.66
CA PRO A 170 11.20 -9.88 18.11
C PRO A 170 12.31 -8.91 17.67
N ARG A 171 12.16 -8.35 16.49
CA ARG A 171 13.09 -7.42 15.86
C ARG A 171 12.35 -6.11 15.59
N MET A 172 12.77 -5.04 16.28
CA MET A 172 12.15 -3.72 16.19
C MET A 172 13.05 -2.77 15.41
N ALA A 173 12.49 -2.07 14.42
CA ALA A 173 13.17 -0.96 13.76
C ALA A 173 12.66 0.37 14.30
N LEU A 174 13.56 1.32 14.52
CA LEU A 174 13.20 2.71 14.80
C LEU A 174 13.15 3.50 13.50
N ASP A 175 12.08 4.24 13.32
CA ASP A 175 11.76 5.11 12.19
C ASP A 175 11.56 4.34 10.86
N VAL A 176 12.60 3.73 10.33
CA VAL A 176 12.61 2.92 9.10
C VAL A 176 13.64 1.81 9.25
N PRO A 177 13.37 0.57 8.83
CA PRO A 177 14.39 -0.49 8.86
C PRO A 177 15.68 -0.06 8.16
N SER A 178 16.82 -0.22 8.83
CA SER A 178 18.12 0.18 8.28
C SER A 178 18.42 -0.56 6.98
N GLY A 179 18.74 0.20 5.94
CA GLY A 179 18.96 -0.32 4.59
C GLY A 179 17.78 -0.13 3.65
N LEU A 180 16.59 0.19 4.16
CA LEU A 180 15.39 0.49 3.35
C LEU A 180 15.37 1.97 2.98
N ASP A 181 15.08 2.28 1.72
CA ASP A 181 14.81 3.65 1.29
C ASP A 181 13.40 4.05 1.71
N ALA A 182 13.30 5.12 2.50
CA ALA A 182 12.06 5.55 3.13
C ALA A 182 11.01 6.12 2.15
N ASP A 183 11.44 6.59 0.99
CA ASP A 183 10.54 7.13 -0.04
C ASP A 183 10.08 6.06 -1.02
N THR A 184 10.93 5.11 -1.37
CA THR A 184 10.67 4.16 -2.45
C THR A 184 10.37 2.73 -2.00
N GLY A 185 10.74 2.36 -0.77
CA GLY A 185 10.59 0.99 -0.27
C GLY A 185 11.61 0.01 -0.84
N ARG A 186 12.68 0.51 -1.46
CA ARG A 186 13.76 -0.33 -2.02
C ARG A 186 14.85 -0.59 -1.00
N PRO A 187 15.30 -1.83 -0.85
CA PRO A 187 16.56 -2.11 -0.18
C PRO A 187 17.72 -1.49 -0.95
N LEU A 188 18.55 -0.70 -0.28
CA LEU A 188 19.75 -0.09 -0.87
C LEU A 188 20.96 -1.05 -0.81
N GLY A 189 20.88 -2.11 -0.01
CA GLY A 189 21.91 -3.11 0.20
C GLY A 189 21.45 -4.08 1.31
N PRO A 190 22.33 -4.50 2.23
CA PRO A 190 21.90 -5.20 3.43
C PRO A 190 20.81 -4.41 4.14
N CYS A 191 19.65 -5.04 4.34
CA CYS A 191 18.46 -4.40 4.88
C CYS A 191 17.95 -5.18 6.09
N PHE A 192 17.60 -4.45 7.15
CA PHE A 192 17.03 -5.05 8.34
C PHE A 192 15.61 -5.57 8.06
N ARG A 193 15.28 -6.72 8.64
CA ARG A 193 13.95 -7.35 8.56
C ARG A 193 13.29 -7.29 9.92
N ALA A 194 12.61 -6.21 10.16
CA ALA A 194 11.85 -6.01 11.39
C ALA A 194 10.65 -6.97 11.46
N THR A 195 10.28 -7.35 12.68
CA THR A 195 8.93 -7.88 12.98
C THR A 195 7.99 -6.74 13.33
N HIS A 196 8.54 -5.62 13.81
CA HIS A 196 7.82 -4.41 14.18
C HIS A 196 8.64 -3.17 13.81
N THR A 197 7.99 -2.15 13.29
CA THR A 197 8.62 -0.86 13.01
C THR A 197 7.85 0.23 13.75
N THR A 198 8.55 0.98 14.61
CA THR A 198 8.00 2.20 15.22
C THR A 198 8.49 3.39 14.42
N THR A 199 7.59 4.00 13.66
CA THR A 199 7.89 5.17 12.82
C THR A 199 7.33 6.44 13.46
N PHE A 200 8.05 7.57 13.31
CA PHE A 200 7.74 8.81 14.01
C PHE A 200 7.07 9.85 13.12
N ILE A 201 6.22 10.70 13.71
CA ILE A 201 5.47 11.81 13.10
C ILE A 201 4.36 11.29 12.18
N ALA A 202 4.71 10.57 11.11
CA ALA A 202 3.77 10.03 10.13
C ALA A 202 4.38 8.83 9.38
N LEU A 203 3.56 8.14 8.60
CA LEU A 203 4.01 7.11 7.67
C LEU A 203 4.93 7.70 6.59
N LYS A 204 5.84 6.87 6.08
CA LYS A 204 6.65 7.14 4.89
C LYS A 204 6.23 6.21 3.76
N PRO A 205 6.29 6.64 2.48
CA PRO A 205 5.84 5.83 1.36
C PRO A 205 6.52 4.46 1.30
N GLY A 206 7.84 4.45 1.52
CA GLY A 206 8.67 3.24 1.43
C GLY A 206 8.35 2.17 2.47
N LEU A 207 7.64 2.48 3.55
CA LEU A 207 7.17 1.47 4.51
C LEU A 207 6.03 0.61 3.94
N LEU A 208 5.29 1.14 2.96
CA LEU A 208 4.02 0.59 2.48
C LEU A 208 4.07 0.05 1.06
N THR A 209 5.13 0.30 0.30
CA THR A 209 5.23 -0.11 -1.11
C THR A 209 6.50 -0.89 -1.41
N LEU A 210 6.48 -1.62 -2.53
CA LEU A 210 7.57 -2.42 -3.06
C LEU A 210 8.03 -3.50 -2.06
N ASP A 211 9.30 -3.46 -1.61
CA ASP A 211 9.86 -4.42 -0.65
C ASP A 211 9.65 -3.97 0.82
N GLY A 212 9.15 -2.74 1.03
CA GLY A 212 8.92 -2.19 2.37
C GLY A 212 8.12 -3.10 3.29
N PRO A 213 6.94 -3.63 2.87
CA PRO A 213 6.14 -4.53 3.70
C PRO A 213 6.88 -5.80 4.16
N ASP A 214 7.81 -6.33 3.35
CA ASP A 214 8.63 -7.50 3.71
C ASP A 214 9.73 -7.19 4.73
N HIS A 215 10.05 -5.90 4.93
CA HIS A 215 11.07 -5.44 5.84
C HIS A 215 10.54 -4.80 7.12
N CYS A 216 9.31 -4.25 7.10
CA CYS A 216 8.79 -3.45 8.20
C CYS A 216 8.07 -4.25 9.28
N GLY A 217 7.50 -5.41 8.94
CA GLY A 217 6.61 -6.13 9.85
C GLY A 217 5.39 -5.29 10.23
N GLU A 218 4.93 -5.39 11.47
CA GLU A 218 3.85 -4.55 11.99
C GLU A 218 4.33 -3.11 12.20
N ILE A 219 3.59 -2.12 11.69
CA ILE A 219 3.98 -0.72 11.77
C ILE A 219 3.16 0.02 12.82
N SER A 220 3.85 0.59 13.83
CA SER A 220 3.30 1.53 14.81
C SER A 220 3.68 2.95 14.44
N VAL A 221 2.69 3.83 14.26
CA VAL A 221 2.92 5.25 13.98
C VAL A 221 2.83 6.06 15.26
N GLN A 222 3.95 6.55 15.73
CA GLN A 222 4.04 7.42 16.89
C GLN A 222 4.04 8.88 16.46
N ARG A 223 2.90 9.56 16.60
CA ARG A 223 2.75 10.98 16.23
C ARG A 223 3.63 11.93 17.06
N ILE A 224 4.16 11.47 18.19
CA ILE A 224 5.00 12.21 19.13
C ILE A 224 4.50 13.63 19.44
N GLU A 225 3.20 13.74 19.67
CA GLU A 225 2.47 14.99 19.96
C GLU A 225 2.53 16.01 18.82
N ILE A 226 2.62 15.53 17.56
CA ILE A 226 2.64 16.38 16.37
C ILE A 226 1.41 16.08 15.51
N ASP A 227 0.65 17.13 15.19
CA ASP A 227 -0.33 17.14 14.13
C ASP A 227 0.36 17.58 12.82
N ALA A 228 0.92 16.62 12.09
CA ALA A 228 1.74 16.88 10.92
C ALA A 228 1.03 17.74 9.83
N PRO A 229 -0.27 17.52 9.52
CA PRO A 229 -1.00 18.34 8.55
C PRO A 229 -1.12 19.82 8.93
N ALA A 230 -1.09 20.16 10.20
CA ALA A 230 -1.10 21.57 10.65
C ALA A 230 0.18 22.32 10.28
N TRP A 231 1.29 21.62 10.00
CA TRP A 231 2.58 22.19 9.67
C TRP A 231 2.92 22.12 8.17
N VAL A 232 2.57 21.01 7.54
CA VAL A 232 2.77 20.76 6.11
C VAL A 232 1.53 20.03 5.58
N PRO A 233 0.82 20.58 4.60
CA PRO A 233 -0.32 19.90 4.00
C PRO A 233 0.07 18.52 3.48
N ALA A 234 -0.74 17.50 3.80
CA ALA A 234 -0.51 16.16 3.30
C ALA A 234 -1.03 16.02 1.86
N MET A 235 -0.20 15.47 0.99
CA MET A 235 -0.58 15.08 -0.36
C MET A 235 -0.74 13.56 -0.49
N GLY A 236 -0.19 12.80 0.43
CA GLY A 236 -0.24 11.35 0.48
C GLY A 236 -1.08 10.83 1.64
N PHE A 237 -1.82 9.74 1.39
CA PHE A 237 -2.70 9.14 2.39
C PHE A 237 -2.64 7.62 2.33
N HIS A 238 -2.67 6.99 3.49
CA HIS A 238 -2.85 5.56 3.62
C HIS A 238 -4.34 5.22 3.44
N ILE A 239 -4.63 4.27 2.55
CA ILE A 239 -6.03 3.89 2.28
C ILE A 239 -6.61 3.17 3.49
N ARG A 240 -7.75 3.68 3.95
CA ARG A 240 -8.61 3.15 5.00
C ARG A 240 -10.06 3.30 4.57
N THR A 241 -10.95 2.52 5.14
CA THR A 241 -12.40 2.59 4.88
C THR A 241 -12.99 3.98 5.13
N SER A 242 -12.39 4.77 6.03
CA SER A 242 -12.78 6.15 6.30
C SER A 242 -12.73 7.08 5.06
N LEU A 243 -11.91 6.77 4.05
CA LEU A 243 -11.80 7.59 2.84
C LEU A 243 -13.00 7.45 1.88
N PHE A 244 -13.79 6.39 2.03
CA PHE A 244 -14.96 6.13 1.18
C PHE A 244 -16.21 5.75 1.97
N ARG A 245 -16.18 5.88 3.28
CA ARG A 245 -17.25 5.48 4.19
C ARG A 245 -18.59 6.13 3.85
N ASP A 246 -18.59 7.42 3.52
CA ASP A 246 -19.82 8.17 3.24
C ASP A 246 -20.57 7.66 2.00
N HIS A 247 -19.92 6.81 1.20
CA HIS A 247 -20.51 6.14 0.04
C HIS A 247 -21.03 4.73 0.39
N LEU A 248 -20.76 4.21 1.59
CA LEU A 248 -21.28 2.92 2.08
C LEU A 248 -22.68 3.10 2.64
N SER A 249 -23.68 3.14 1.78
CA SER A 249 -25.08 3.33 2.18
C SER A 249 -25.93 2.09 1.93
N ALA A 250 -26.83 1.80 2.87
CA ALA A 250 -27.79 0.71 2.70
C ALA A 250 -28.73 1.00 1.53
N ARG A 251 -29.00 -0.01 0.70
CA ARG A 251 -29.95 0.11 -0.41
C ARG A 251 -31.37 0.24 0.14
N PRO A 252 -32.19 1.20 -0.36
CA PRO A 252 -33.58 1.33 0.06
C PRO A 252 -34.36 0.08 -0.38
N ARG A 253 -35.39 -0.30 0.41
CA ARG A 253 -36.24 -1.47 0.08
C ARG A 253 -36.98 -1.27 -1.24
N ASN A 254 -37.45 -0.06 -1.51
CA ASN A 254 -38.07 0.30 -2.80
C ASN A 254 -36.96 0.69 -3.79
N THR A 255 -36.39 -0.30 -4.45
CA THR A 255 -35.32 -0.15 -5.44
C THR A 255 -35.54 -1.06 -6.64
N HIS A 256 -34.90 -0.76 -7.77
CA HIS A 256 -34.91 -1.57 -8.98
C HIS A 256 -33.54 -1.54 -9.68
N LYS A 257 -33.26 -2.51 -10.56
CA LYS A 257 -31.97 -2.68 -11.22
C LYS A 257 -31.44 -1.41 -11.92
N GLY A 258 -32.31 -0.59 -12.50
CA GLY A 258 -31.90 0.65 -13.19
C GLY A 258 -31.30 1.73 -12.25
N LEU A 259 -31.59 1.69 -10.94
CA LEU A 259 -30.98 2.59 -9.95
C LEU A 259 -29.54 2.20 -9.57
N HIS A 260 -29.14 0.98 -9.91
CA HIS A 260 -27.82 0.46 -9.60
C HIS A 260 -26.88 0.43 -10.82
N GLY A 261 -27.30 1.10 -11.90
CA GLY A 261 -26.50 1.36 -13.09
C GLY A 261 -26.33 0.17 -14.03
N ASP A 262 -25.85 0.50 -15.21
CA ASP A 262 -25.60 -0.39 -16.33
C ASP A 262 -24.09 -0.41 -16.62
N ALA A 263 -23.41 -1.47 -16.21
CA ALA A 263 -21.98 -1.64 -16.41
C ALA A 263 -21.70 -2.32 -17.75
N GLY A 264 -20.79 -1.75 -18.55
CA GLY A 264 -20.28 -2.33 -19.78
C GLY A 264 -18.84 -2.83 -19.63
N VAL A 265 -18.55 -4.02 -20.14
CA VAL A 265 -17.18 -4.53 -20.29
C VAL A 265 -16.92 -4.72 -21.78
N LEU A 266 -15.85 -4.12 -22.31
CA LEU A 266 -15.38 -4.26 -23.68
C LEU A 266 -14.05 -5.04 -23.69
N GLY A 267 -14.06 -6.28 -24.20
CA GLY A 267 -12.89 -7.13 -24.19
C GLY A 267 -13.15 -8.51 -24.80
N GLY A 268 -12.40 -9.50 -24.36
CA GLY A 268 -12.65 -10.90 -24.73
C GLY A 268 -12.43 -11.21 -26.19
N ALA A 269 -11.26 -10.88 -26.75
CA ALA A 269 -10.80 -11.38 -28.05
C ALA A 269 -10.58 -12.90 -28.01
N SER A 270 -10.37 -13.52 -29.19
CA SER A 270 -10.23 -14.96 -29.31
C SER A 270 -9.17 -15.52 -28.36
N GLY A 271 -9.56 -16.53 -27.59
CA GLY A 271 -8.75 -17.13 -26.52
C GLY A 271 -8.67 -16.31 -25.22
N MET A 272 -9.28 -15.11 -25.13
CA MET A 272 -9.20 -14.22 -23.97
C MET A 272 -10.58 -13.82 -23.41
N ALA A 273 -11.66 -14.50 -23.81
CA ALA A 273 -13.02 -14.24 -23.32
C ALA A 273 -13.11 -14.32 -21.79
N GLY A 274 -12.30 -15.19 -21.16
CA GLY A 274 -12.26 -15.37 -19.70
C GLY A 274 -11.94 -14.09 -18.92
N ALA A 275 -11.09 -13.20 -19.44
CA ALA A 275 -10.74 -11.93 -18.79
C ALA A 275 -11.97 -10.99 -18.73
N ALA A 276 -12.67 -10.81 -19.85
CA ALA A 276 -13.89 -10.01 -19.89
C ALA A 276 -15.00 -10.60 -19.01
N LEU A 277 -15.13 -11.94 -18.95
CA LEU A 277 -16.08 -12.61 -18.06
C LEU A 277 -15.75 -12.41 -16.59
N LEU A 278 -14.48 -12.47 -16.19
CA LEU A 278 -14.06 -12.18 -14.80
C LEU A 278 -14.42 -10.75 -14.40
N ALA A 279 -14.14 -9.77 -15.26
CA ALA A 279 -14.52 -8.38 -15.02
C ALA A 279 -16.05 -8.23 -14.90
N GLY A 280 -16.80 -8.85 -15.81
CA GLY A 280 -18.26 -8.85 -15.77
C GLY A 280 -18.84 -9.49 -14.52
N ARG A 281 -18.32 -10.66 -14.11
CA ARG A 281 -18.72 -11.36 -12.87
C ARG A 281 -18.43 -10.50 -11.64
N ALA A 282 -17.27 -9.89 -11.56
CA ALA A 282 -16.92 -8.99 -10.47
C ALA A 282 -17.87 -7.78 -10.43
N ALA A 283 -18.19 -7.16 -11.57
CA ALA A 283 -19.15 -6.07 -11.64
C ALA A 283 -20.56 -6.47 -11.18
N LEU A 284 -21.02 -7.65 -11.57
CA LEU A 284 -22.31 -8.20 -11.17
C LEU A 284 -22.37 -8.45 -9.65
N MET A 285 -21.37 -9.15 -9.12
CA MET A 285 -21.32 -9.56 -7.71
C MET A 285 -21.12 -8.38 -6.76
N LEU A 286 -20.54 -7.27 -7.23
CA LEU A 286 -20.39 -6.02 -6.47
C LEU A 286 -21.59 -5.07 -6.65
N GLY A 287 -22.63 -5.52 -7.36
CA GLY A 287 -23.95 -4.93 -7.27
C GLY A 287 -24.33 -3.95 -8.37
N ALA A 288 -23.65 -3.91 -9.51
CA ALA A 288 -24.17 -3.26 -10.72
C ALA A 288 -25.56 -3.83 -11.08
N GLY A 289 -26.50 -2.99 -11.48
CA GLY A 289 -27.89 -3.41 -11.71
C GLY A 289 -28.08 -4.27 -12.95
N ARG A 290 -27.30 -4.01 -14.01
CA ARG A 290 -27.16 -4.83 -15.22
C ARG A 290 -25.69 -4.81 -15.64
N VAL A 291 -25.22 -5.94 -16.16
CA VAL A 291 -23.84 -6.05 -16.67
C VAL A 291 -23.87 -6.59 -18.08
N PHE A 292 -23.35 -5.81 -19.01
CA PHE A 292 -23.19 -6.17 -20.41
C PHE A 292 -21.73 -6.46 -20.70
N VAL A 293 -21.45 -7.62 -21.29
CA VAL A 293 -20.09 -7.99 -21.69
C VAL A 293 -20.02 -8.06 -23.20
N GLY A 294 -19.36 -7.11 -23.81
CA GLY A 294 -19.09 -7.03 -25.26
C GLY A 294 -17.85 -7.83 -25.59
N LEU A 295 -18.04 -8.98 -26.22
CA LEU A 295 -16.96 -9.88 -26.61
C LEU A 295 -16.54 -9.63 -28.06
N LEU A 296 -15.21 -9.55 -28.30
CA LEU A 296 -14.66 -9.38 -29.64
C LEU A 296 -14.57 -10.71 -30.38
N ASP A 297 -14.45 -11.82 -29.67
CA ASP A 297 -14.42 -13.14 -30.29
C ASP A 297 -15.80 -13.48 -30.87
N PRO A 298 -15.94 -13.68 -32.21
CA PRO A 298 -17.20 -14.02 -32.82
C PRO A 298 -17.71 -15.43 -32.41
N ASP A 299 -16.79 -16.30 -31.99
CA ASP A 299 -17.10 -17.67 -31.56
C ASP A 299 -17.25 -17.76 -30.03
N ALA A 300 -17.27 -16.62 -29.32
CA ALA A 300 -17.42 -16.57 -27.88
C ALA A 300 -18.79 -17.16 -27.43
N PRO A 301 -18.87 -17.71 -26.20
CA PRO A 301 -20.14 -18.20 -25.68
C PRO A 301 -21.18 -17.08 -25.61
N THR A 302 -22.42 -17.42 -25.90
CA THR A 302 -23.57 -16.50 -25.84
C THR A 302 -24.21 -16.40 -24.45
N VAL A 303 -23.80 -17.28 -23.55
CA VAL A 303 -24.23 -17.32 -22.14
C VAL A 303 -23.06 -17.74 -21.25
N ASP A 304 -22.91 -17.08 -20.10
CA ASP A 304 -22.05 -17.57 -19.02
C ASP A 304 -22.86 -18.57 -18.18
N THR A 305 -22.50 -19.87 -18.23
CA THR A 305 -23.24 -20.92 -17.55
C THR A 305 -23.16 -20.84 -16.02
N ASN A 306 -22.14 -20.18 -15.47
CA ASN A 306 -22.00 -19.97 -14.03
C ASN A 306 -22.76 -18.71 -13.55
N HIS A 307 -22.90 -17.71 -14.43
CA HIS A 307 -23.58 -16.45 -14.14
C HIS A 307 -24.47 -16.04 -15.33
N PRO A 308 -25.61 -16.73 -15.55
CA PRO A 308 -26.50 -16.46 -16.69
C PRO A 308 -27.14 -15.06 -16.65
N GLU A 309 -27.00 -14.35 -15.53
CA GLU A 309 -27.42 -12.95 -15.38
C GLU A 309 -26.56 -11.97 -16.19
N LEU A 310 -25.35 -12.35 -16.60
CA LEU A 310 -24.50 -11.56 -17.48
C LEU A 310 -25.10 -11.48 -18.88
N MET A 311 -25.19 -10.29 -19.42
CA MET A 311 -25.74 -10.05 -20.77
C MET A 311 -24.62 -10.03 -21.79
N LEU A 312 -24.26 -11.22 -22.30
CA LEU A 312 -23.21 -11.34 -23.33
C LEU A 312 -23.69 -10.79 -24.68
N ARG A 313 -22.85 -10.03 -25.35
CA ARG A 313 -23.11 -9.38 -26.65
C ARG A 313 -21.85 -9.45 -27.51
N SER A 314 -21.99 -9.27 -28.82
CA SER A 314 -20.82 -8.85 -29.62
C SER A 314 -20.37 -7.46 -29.18
N ALA A 315 -19.07 -7.17 -29.25
CA ALA A 315 -18.52 -5.91 -28.81
C ALA A 315 -19.21 -4.68 -29.45
N ALA A 316 -19.53 -4.78 -30.74
CA ALA A 316 -20.23 -3.72 -31.49
C ALA A 316 -21.72 -3.53 -31.09
N ALA A 317 -22.29 -4.46 -30.31
CA ALA A 317 -23.69 -4.41 -29.89
C ALA A 317 -23.83 -4.03 -28.39
N LEU A 318 -22.81 -3.45 -27.77
CA LEU A 318 -22.94 -2.87 -26.45
C LEU A 318 -23.98 -1.74 -26.47
N PRO A 319 -24.84 -1.62 -25.43
CA PRO A 319 -25.84 -0.55 -25.38
C PRO A 319 -25.23 0.84 -25.25
N GLU A 320 -25.84 1.83 -25.89
CA GLU A 320 -25.43 3.24 -25.76
C GLU A 320 -25.75 3.85 -24.39
N HIS A 321 -26.68 3.27 -23.62
CA HIS A 321 -27.16 3.78 -22.32
C HIS A 321 -26.38 3.27 -21.11
N LEU A 322 -25.13 2.83 -21.29
CA LEU A 322 -24.27 2.41 -20.18
C LEU A 322 -24.04 3.57 -19.21
N THR A 323 -23.95 3.26 -17.92
CA THR A 323 -23.59 4.26 -16.88
C THR A 323 -22.08 4.28 -16.61
N ALA A 324 -21.34 3.22 -16.96
CA ALA A 324 -19.89 3.17 -16.95
C ALA A 324 -19.39 2.06 -17.89
N LEU A 325 -18.19 2.21 -18.42
CA LEU A 325 -17.54 1.27 -19.35
C LEU A 325 -16.13 0.94 -18.88
N ALA A 326 -15.78 -0.35 -18.84
CA ALA A 326 -14.42 -0.83 -18.73
C ALA A 326 -13.98 -1.42 -20.06
N ALA A 327 -12.83 -0.98 -20.58
CA ALA A 327 -12.23 -1.52 -21.80
C ALA A 327 -10.83 -2.06 -21.53
N GLY A 328 -10.53 -3.23 -22.08
CA GLY A 328 -9.19 -3.78 -22.02
C GLY A 328 -9.05 -5.21 -21.56
N PRO A 329 -9.84 -5.75 -20.63
CA PRO A 329 -9.73 -7.15 -20.21
C PRO A 329 -9.81 -8.11 -21.40
N GLY A 330 -8.64 -8.64 -21.84
CA GLY A 330 -8.55 -9.50 -23.01
C GLY A 330 -9.04 -8.87 -24.32
N LEU A 331 -8.86 -7.56 -24.51
CA LEU A 331 -9.35 -6.83 -25.69
C LEU A 331 -8.61 -7.22 -26.98
N GLY A 332 -7.37 -7.67 -26.86
CA GLY A 332 -6.47 -7.79 -28.02
C GLY A 332 -5.95 -6.42 -28.47
N THR A 333 -5.17 -6.43 -29.56
CA THR A 333 -4.51 -5.21 -30.07
C THR A 333 -4.66 -5.04 -31.58
N ASP A 334 -5.56 -5.77 -32.20
CA ASP A 334 -5.84 -5.71 -33.64
C ASP A 334 -6.59 -4.42 -34.05
N ALA A 335 -6.98 -4.34 -35.32
CA ALA A 335 -7.65 -3.16 -35.89
C ALA A 335 -9.04 -2.94 -35.26
N ASP A 336 -9.79 -4.01 -35.02
CA ASP A 336 -11.15 -3.94 -34.46
C ASP A 336 -11.09 -3.48 -33.01
N ALA A 337 -10.16 -4.02 -32.20
CA ALA A 337 -9.89 -3.58 -30.84
C ALA A 337 -9.54 -2.08 -30.78
N ARG A 338 -8.70 -1.60 -31.69
CA ARG A 338 -8.32 -0.17 -31.77
C ARG A 338 -9.49 0.73 -32.13
N GLN A 339 -10.33 0.31 -33.08
CA GLN A 339 -11.52 1.07 -33.48
C GLN A 339 -12.53 1.16 -32.34
N LEU A 340 -12.81 0.05 -31.67
CA LEU A 340 -13.73 0.02 -30.53
C LEU A 340 -13.21 0.83 -29.34
N LEU A 341 -11.89 0.77 -29.08
CA LEU A 341 -11.27 1.58 -28.04
C LEU A 341 -11.33 3.08 -28.37
N SER A 342 -11.16 3.47 -29.67
CA SER A 342 -11.32 4.86 -30.07
C SER A 342 -12.72 5.36 -29.76
N ALA A 343 -13.74 4.60 -30.14
CA ALA A 343 -15.13 4.94 -29.84
C ALA A 343 -15.41 5.03 -28.31
N ALA A 344 -14.81 4.13 -27.52
CA ALA A 344 -14.91 4.18 -26.07
C ALA A 344 -14.25 5.45 -25.48
N ILE A 345 -13.09 5.86 -25.97
CA ILE A 345 -12.40 7.09 -25.54
C ILE A 345 -13.21 8.34 -25.94
N GLU A 346 -13.87 8.35 -27.08
CA GLU A 346 -14.69 9.45 -27.57
C GLU A 346 -16.06 9.54 -26.87
N SER A 347 -16.49 8.48 -26.18
CA SER A 347 -17.77 8.45 -25.47
C SER A 347 -17.76 9.32 -24.19
N ASP A 348 -18.93 9.73 -23.72
CA ASP A 348 -19.08 10.50 -22.47
C ASP A 348 -19.17 9.61 -21.22
N HIS A 349 -19.14 8.27 -21.36
CA HIS A 349 -19.24 7.36 -20.22
C HIS A 349 -18.06 7.51 -19.27
N PRO A 350 -18.23 7.39 -17.95
CA PRO A 350 -17.14 7.04 -17.05
C PRO A 350 -16.39 5.82 -17.59
N LEU A 351 -15.07 5.97 -17.82
CA LEU A 351 -14.26 4.99 -18.55
C LEU A 351 -13.13 4.45 -17.68
N LEU A 352 -13.02 3.13 -17.62
CA LEU A 352 -11.87 2.44 -17.04
C LEU A 352 -11.08 1.75 -18.14
N LEU A 353 -9.77 1.97 -18.19
CA LEU A 353 -8.84 1.31 -19.12
C LEU A 353 -7.87 0.41 -18.36
N ASP A 354 -7.76 -0.84 -18.78
CA ASP A 354 -6.83 -1.84 -18.23
C ASP A 354 -6.17 -2.64 -19.36
N ALA A 355 -5.14 -3.36 -19.04
CA ALA A 355 -4.54 -4.41 -19.87
C ALA A 355 -4.30 -3.98 -21.34
N ASP A 356 -4.97 -4.62 -22.29
CA ASP A 356 -4.74 -4.39 -23.73
C ASP A 356 -5.14 -2.97 -24.17
N ALA A 357 -6.14 -2.35 -23.56
CA ALA A 357 -6.47 -0.96 -23.83
C ALA A 357 -5.29 -0.02 -23.51
N LEU A 358 -4.60 -0.25 -22.39
CA LEU A 358 -3.39 0.52 -22.04
C LEU A 358 -2.23 0.24 -23.01
N ASN A 359 -2.11 -1.00 -23.48
CA ASN A 359 -1.13 -1.39 -24.49
C ASN A 359 -1.38 -0.67 -25.82
N ILE A 360 -2.64 -0.60 -26.27
CA ILE A 360 -3.02 0.14 -27.47
C ILE A 360 -2.72 1.63 -27.30
N VAL A 361 -3.16 2.25 -26.21
CA VAL A 361 -2.90 3.67 -25.90
C VAL A 361 -1.40 3.98 -25.90
N SER A 362 -0.58 3.08 -25.36
CA SER A 362 0.88 3.28 -25.31
C SER A 362 1.55 3.22 -26.68
N SER A 363 0.95 2.51 -27.65
CA SER A 363 1.48 2.30 -29.00
C SER A 363 0.88 3.26 -30.04
N ASP A 364 -0.16 4.02 -29.69
CA ASP A 364 -0.86 4.95 -30.57
C ASP A 364 -0.93 6.35 -29.95
N ASN A 365 -0.10 7.24 -30.48
CA ASN A 365 0.01 8.62 -29.99
C ASN A 365 -1.31 9.41 -30.14
N LYS A 366 -2.14 9.11 -31.14
CA LYS A 366 -3.42 9.80 -31.36
C LYS A 366 -4.42 9.42 -30.26
N LEU A 367 -4.52 8.11 -29.97
CA LEU A 367 -5.36 7.63 -28.87
C LEU A 367 -4.86 8.13 -27.52
N GLY A 368 -3.54 8.16 -27.31
CA GLY A 368 -2.94 8.73 -26.08
C GLY A 368 -3.27 10.22 -25.91
N GLN A 369 -3.24 11.00 -27.00
CA GLN A 369 -3.63 12.40 -26.98
C GLN A 369 -5.15 12.58 -26.74
N ALA A 370 -5.98 11.82 -27.43
CA ALA A 370 -7.43 11.85 -27.24
C ALA A 370 -7.80 11.53 -25.79
N LEU A 371 -7.19 10.50 -25.21
CA LEU A 371 -7.39 10.12 -23.81
C LEU A 371 -7.01 11.26 -22.86
N SER A 372 -5.88 11.94 -23.08
CA SER A 372 -5.42 13.06 -22.24
C SER A 372 -6.30 14.31 -22.34
N GLN A 373 -7.08 14.43 -23.41
CA GLN A 373 -8.00 15.55 -23.65
C GLN A 373 -9.42 15.24 -23.21
N ARG A 374 -9.69 14.03 -22.76
CA ARG A 374 -11.00 13.60 -22.32
C ARG A 374 -11.43 14.39 -21.08
N ASN A 375 -12.68 14.92 -21.08
CA ASN A 375 -13.24 15.64 -19.94
C ASN A 375 -14.05 14.73 -18.99
N GLY A 376 -14.42 13.53 -19.44
CA GLY A 376 -15.15 12.56 -18.63
C GLY A 376 -14.26 11.83 -17.62
N ILE A 377 -14.90 11.26 -16.61
CA ILE A 377 -14.23 10.38 -15.63
C ILE A 377 -13.41 9.30 -16.35
N THR A 378 -12.14 9.21 -16.00
CA THR A 378 -11.22 8.23 -16.59
C THR A 378 -10.32 7.62 -15.53
N LEU A 379 -10.34 6.29 -15.44
CA LEU A 379 -9.51 5.50 -14.54
C LEU A 379 -8.54 4.64 -15.36
N LEU A 380 -7.27 4.61 -14.98
CA LEU A 380 -6.25 3.76 -15.59
C LEU A 380 -5.68 2.81 -14.52
N THR A 381 -5.56 1.53 -14.86
CA THR A 381 -5.14 0.49 -13.91
C THR A 381 -3.85 -0.24 -14.33
N PRO A 382 -2.74 0.47 -14.69
CA PRO A 382 -1.54 -0.18 -15.17
C PRO A 382 -0.82 -1.00 -14.10
N HIS A 383 -0.32 -2.17 -14.48
CA HIS A 383 0.78 -2.80 -13.77
C HIS A 383 2.12 -2.16 -14.18
N PRO A 384 3.26 -2.40 -13.46
CA PRO A 384 4.51 -1.67 -13.73
C PRO A 384 5.00 -1.72 -15.18
N ALA A 385 4.80 -2.83 -15.91
CA ALA A 385 5.23 -2.91 -17.31
C ALA A 385 4.31 -2.14 -18.27
N GLU A 386 3.00 -2.07 -18.00
CA GLU A 386 2.05 -1.21 -18.70
C GLU A 386 2.37 0.27 -18.45
N GLY A 387 2.59 0.63 -17.18
CA GLY A 387 3.01 1.98 -16.79
C GLY A 387 4.31 2.41 -17.48
N ALA A 388 5.26 1.51 -17.60
CA ALA A 388 6.52 1.74 -18.31
C ALA A 388 6.29 2.05 -19.80
N ARG A 389 5.45 1.26 -20.50
CA ARG A 389 5.07 1.51 -21.88
C ARG A 389 4.36 2.86 -22.05
N LEU A 390 3.40 3.15 -21.18
CA LEU A 390 2.67 4.42 -21.19
C LEU A 390 3.58 5.64 -20.99
N LEU A 391 4.63 5.52 -20.18
CA LEU A 391 5.59 6.60 -19.91
C LEU A 391 6.74 6.64 -20.94
N GLY A 392 6.96 5.56 -21.71
CA GLY A 392 8.10 5.44 -22.60
C GLY A 392 9.43 5.24 -21.86
N ILE A 393 9.40 4.58 -20.70
CA ILE A 393 10.57 4.26 -19.85
C ILE A 393 10.63 2.75 -19.59
N SER A 394 11.69 2.28 -18.93
CA SER A 394 11.80 0.87 -18.56
C SER A 394 10.97 0.54 -17.30
N THR A 395 10.55 -0.73 -17.19
CA THR A 395 9.91 -1.24 -15.97
C THR A 395 10.79 -1.06 -14.72
N LYS A 396 12.13 -1.14 -14.90
CA LYS A 396 13.09 -0.91 -13.83
C LYS A 396 13.06 0.55 -13.33
N GLU A 397 12.86 1.51 -14.22
CA GLU A 397 12.71 2.92 -13.84
C GLU A 397 11.39 3.16 -13.10
N VAL A 398 10.27 2.57 -13.55
CA VAL A 398 9.01 2.60 -12.80
C VAL A 398 9.18 2.03 -11.40
N GLN A 399 9.81 0.86 -11.26
CA GLN A 399 10.02 0.20 -9.96
C GLN A 399 11.07 0.90 -9.10
N ARG A 400 11.92 1.73 -9.67
CA ARG A 400 12.88 2.54 -8.91
C ARG A 400 12.19 3.62 -8.07
N ASP A 401 11.12 4.20 -8.60
CA ASP A 401 10.30 5.21 -7.91
C ASP A 401 8.85 5.11 -8.39
N ARG A 402 8.09 4.23 -7.73
CA ARG A 402 6.69 3.93 -8.09
C ARG A 402 5.78 5.13 -7.89
N LEU A 403 6.03 5.95 -6.84
CA LEU A 403 5.24 7.14 -6.56
C LEU A 403 5.41 8.18 -7.66
N ALA A 404 6.64 8.50 -8.04
CA ALA A 404 6.91 9.42 -9.14
C ALA A 404 6.31 8.92 -10.47
N ALA A 405 6.40 7.61 -10.75
CA ALA A 405 5.80 7.02 -11.94
C ALA A 405 4.26 7.13 -11.95
N ALA A 406 3.59 6.85 -10.83
CA ALA A 406 2.14 6.97 -10.71
C ALA A 406 1.67 8.42 -10.92
N LEU A 407 2.35 9.39 -10.28
CA LEU A 407 2.07 10.82 -10.45
C LEU A 407 2.31 11.28 -11.89
N ALA A 408 3.39 10.81 -12.54
CA ALA A 408 3.69 11.13 -13.93
C ALA A 408 2.60 10.59 -14.88
N LEU A 409 2.09 9.38 -14.64
CA LEU A 409 0.96 8.81 -15.41
C LEU A 409 -0.31 9.64 -15.21
N ALA A 410 -0.66 9.98 -13.98
CA ALA A 410 -1.85 10.77 -13.68
C ALA A 410 -1.79 12.17 -14.33
N GLY A 411 -0.64 12.83 -14.27
CA GLY A 411 -0.42 14.12 -14.92
C GLY A 411 -0.45 14.03 -16.45
N LYS A 412 0.19 13.00 -17.04
CA LYS A 412 0.25 12.80 -18.51
C LYS A 412 -1.14 12.59 -19.12
N TYR A 413 -1.96 11.75 -18.50
CA TYR A 413 -3.28 11.39 -19.02
C TYR A 413 -4.42 12.16 -18.39
N ARG A 414 -4.15 13.05 -17.42
CA ARG A 414 -5.15 13.82 -16.67
C ARG A 414 -6.25 12.94 -16.10
N SER A 415 -5.86 11.77 -15.60
CA SER A 415 -6.75 10.68 -15.17
C SER A 415 -6.35 10.18 -13.79
N LEU A 416 -7.29 9.56 -13.08
CA LEU A 416 -6.92 8.79 -11.90
C LEU A 416 -6.19 7.51 -12.34
N VAL A 417 -5.08 7.23 -11.69
CA VAL A 417 -4.24 6.06 -12.02
C VAL A 417 -4.04 5.21 -10.80
N VAL A 418 -4.19 3.90 -10.91
CA VAL A 418 -3.63 2.95 -9.94
C VAL A 418 -2.45 2.20 -10.55
N LEU A 419 -1.25 2.44 -10.03
CA LEU A 419 -0.07 1.63 -10.35
C LEU A 419 -0.09 0.38 -9.47
N LYS A 420 -0.51 -0.74 -10.06
CA LYS A 420 -0.70 -2.04 -9.37
C LYS A 420 0.62 -2.61 -8.84
N GLY A 421 0.55 -3.37 -7.74
CA GLY A 421 1.69 -4.11 -7.14
C GLY A 421 1.64 -4.09 -5.61
N CYS A 422 2.70 -4.58 -4.96
CA CYS A 422 2.81 -4.51 -3.50
C CYS A 422 2.80 -3.05 -3.05
N GLY A 423 1.82 -2.67 -2.21
CA GLY A 423 1.52 -1.27 -1.95
C GLY A 423 1.07 -0.56 -3.23
N SER A 424 -0.07 -0.93 -3.81
CA SER A 424 -0.63 -0.25 -4.98
C SER A 424 -0.80 1.23 -4.72
N ILE A 425 -0.37 2.07 -5.67
CA ILE A 425 -0.37 3.53 -5.53
C ILE A 425 -1.45 4.11 -6.44
N ILE A 426 -2.42 4.82 -5.85
CA ILE A 426 -3.38 5.62 -6.59
C ILE A 426 -2.84 7.05 -6.66
N ALA A 427 -2.84 7.65 -7.84
CA ALA A 427 -2.44 9.03 -8.07
C ALA A 427 -3.55 9.80 -8.79
N THR A 428 -3.74 11.05 -8.40
CA THR A 428 -4.72 11.97 -8.97
C THR A 428 -4.04 13.05 -9.82
N PRO A 429 -4.71 13.65 -10.80
CA PRO A 429 -4.13 14.69 -11.64
C PRO A 429 -3.71 15.96 -10.88
N ASP A 430 -4.31 16.22 -9.72
CA ASP A 430 -3.98 17.36 -8.83
C ASP A 430 -2.78 17.09 -7.91
N GLY A 431 -2.16 15.90 -8.01
CA GLY A 431 -0.94 15.55 -7.29
C GLY A 431 -1.16 14.88 -5.94
N ARG A 432 -2.40 14.63 -5.52
CA ARG A 432 -2.67 13.76 -4.36
C ARG A 432 -2.40 12.31 -4.71
N TRP A 433 -2.09 11.51 -3.70
CA TRP A 433 -1.83 10.09 -3.89
C TRP A 433 -2.20 9.28 -2.64
N PHE A 434 -2.45 8.00 -2.88
CA PHE A 434 -2.89 7.08 -1.84
C PHE A 434 -2.11 5.76 -1.99
N ILE A 435 -1.75 5.14 -0.87
CA ILE A 435 -1.12 3.82 -0.87
C ILE A 435 -2.04 2.82 -0.19
N ASN A 436 -2.30 1.72 -0.87
CA ASN A 436 -3.05 0.59 -0.34
C ASN A 436 -2.08 -0.49 0.18
N ASN A 437 -2.28 -0.90 1.41
CA ASN A 437 -1.51 -1.98 2.04
C ASN A 437 -2.30 -3.28 2.24
N THR A 438 -3.56 -3.34 1.80
CA THR A 438 -4.29 -4.61 1.75
C THR A 438 -3.84 -5.43 0.56
N GLY A 439 -3.93 -6.74 0.68
CA GLY A 439 -3.56 -7.69 -0.35
C GLY A 439 -2.52 -8.69 0.14
N HIS A 440 -2.50 -9.83 -0.53
CA HIS A 440 -1.73 -10.99 -0.15
C HIS A 440 -0.87 -11.49 -1.33
N PRO A 441 0.33 -12.06 -1.11
CA PRO A 441 1.14 -12.62 -2.20
C PRO A 441 0.42 -13.63 -3.12
N GLY A 442 -0.61 -14.31 -2.63
CA GLY A 442 -1.48 -15.19 -3.43
C GLY A 442 -2.20 -14.49 -4.59
N MET A 443 -2.28 -13.15 -4.57
CA MET A 443 -2.84 -12.36 -5.67
C MET A 443 -1.91 -12.29 -6.91
N ALA A 444 -0.70 -12.81 -6.83
CA ALA A 444 0.21 -12.89 -7.98
C ALA A 444 -0.20 -14.02 -8.94
N THR A 445 -1.42 -13.97 -9.46
CA THR A 445 -2.01 -14.91 -10.41
C THR A 445 -2.82 -14.20 -11.48
N ALA A 446 -3.10 -14.90 -12.60
CA ALA A 446 -3.86 -14.36 -13.71
C ALA A 446 -5.32 -14.02 -13.31
N GLY A 447 -5.88 -13.00 -13.94
CA GLY A 447 -7.27 -12.57 -13.73
C GLY A 447 -7.50 -11.60 -12.59
N MET A 448 -6.52 -11.38 -11.70
CA MET A 448 -6.68 -10.44 -10.58
C MET A 448 -6.89 -8.99 -11.04
N GLY A 449 -6.22 -8.56 -12.11
CA GLY A 449 -6.45 -7.24 -12.74
C GLY A 449 -7.88 -7.11 -13.26
N ASP A 450 -8.38 -8.15 -13.93
CA ASP A 450 -9.72 -8.16 -14.50
C ASP A 450 -10.78 -8.05 -13.39
N VAL A 451 -10.57 -8.74 -12.27
CA VAL A 451 -11.45 -8.63 -11.09
C VAL A 451 -11.43 -7.21 -10.51
N LEU A 452 -10.24 -6.59 -10.35
CA LEU A 452 -10.14 -5.20 -9.90
C LEU A 452 -10.91 -4.26 -10.83
N SER A 453 -10.75 -4.43 -12.14
CA SER A 453 -11.45 -3.62 -13.16
C SER A 453 -12.96 -3.78 -13.04
N GLY A 454 -13.47 -4.99 -12.80
CA GLY A 454 -14.89 -5.24 -12.57
C GLY A 454 -15.42 -4.62 -11.27
N ILE A 455 -14.65 -4.68 -10.18
CA ILE A 455 -15.01 -4.03 -8.90
C ILE A 455 -15.13 -2.52 -9.10
N ALA A 456 -14.11 -1.88 -9.69
CA ALA A 456 -14.11 -0.44 -9.91
C ALA A 456 -15.23 -0.01 -10.88
N LEU A 457 -15.43 -0.76 -11.96
CA LEU A 457 -16.54 -0.56 -12.90
C LEU A 457 -17.91 -0.60 -12.20
N SER A 458 -18.11 -1.58 -11.30
CA SER A 458 -19.37 -1.70 -10.55
C SER A 458 -19.67 -0.47 -9.70
N LEU A 459 -18.66 0.07 -9.00
CA LEU A 459 -18.83 1.26 -8.16
C LEU A 459 -19.12 2.50 -9.00
N LEU A 460 -18.40 2.69 -10.11
CA LEU A 460 -18.70 3.76 -11.07
C LEU A 460 -20.11 3.65 -11.63
N ALA A 461 -20.54 2.45 -12.05
CA ALA A 461 -21.87 2.23 -12.59
C ALA A 461 -22.98 2.54 -11.57
N GLN A 462 -22.73 2.31 -10.30
CA GLN A 462 -23.62 2.67 -9.18
C GLN A 462 -23.59 4.17 -8.84
N GLY A 463 -22.85 5.00 -9.57
CA GLY A 463 -22.81 6.45 -9.40
C GLY A 463 -21.86 6.95 -8.30
N TRP A 464 -20.91 6.12 -7.86
CA TRP A 464 -19.85 6.59 -6.96
C TRP A 464 -18.97 7.61 -7.69
N PRO A 465 -18.51 8.67 -7.01
CA PRO A 465 -17.47 9.53 -7.56
C PRO A 465 -16.20 8.72 -7.87
N ASP A 466 -15.44 9.17 -8.83
CA ASP A 466 -14.27 8.47 -9.38
C ASP A 466 -13.20 8.11 -8.34
N GLU A 467 -12.79 9.07 -7.52
CA GLU A 467 -11.75 8.86 -6.51
C GLU A 467 -12.19 7.88 -5.41
N PRO A 468 -13.33 8.06 -4.71
CA PRO A 468 -13.83 7.06 -3.77
C PRO A 468 -14.06 5.68 -4.40
N ALA A 469 -14.55 5.61 -5.64
CA ALA A 469 -14.75 4.34 -6.34
C ALA A 469 -13.44 3.59 -6.54
N LEU A 470 -12.38 4.27 -7.03
CA LEU A 470 -11.09 3.63 -7.25
C LEU A 470 -10.40 3.25 -5.93
N ILE A 471 -10.44 4.12 -4.92
CA ILE A 471 -9.87 3.86 -3.60
C ILE A 471 -10.55 2.64 -2.96
N ALA A 472 -11.89 2.61 -2.97
CA ALA A 472 -12.66 1.50 -2.42
C ALA A 472 -12.41 0.19 -3.19
N ALA A 473 -12.35 0.24 -4.52
CA ALA A 473 -12.10 -0.95 -5.34
C ALA A 473 -10.74 -1.58 -5.04
N VAL A 474 -9.68 -0.78 -4.98
CA VAL A 474 -8.32 -1.27 -4.69
C VAL A 474 -8.24 -1.85 -3.27
N HIS A 475 -8.84 -1.16 -2.30
CA HIS A 475 -8.83 -1.60 -0.90
C HIS A 475 -9.65 -2.89 -0.71
N LEU A 476 -10.84 -2.95 -1.29
CA LEU A 476 -11.72 -4.12 -1.24
C LEU A 476 -11.09 -5.34 -1.89
N HIS A 477 -10.48 -5.18 -3.06
CA HIS A 477 -9.81 -6.25 -3.78
C HIS A 477 -8.71 -6.90 -2.94
N GLY A 478 -7.86 -6.08 -2.28
CA GLY A 478 -6.84 -6.59 -1.38
C GLY A 478 -7.42 -7.20 -0.10
N ALA A 479 -8.39 -6.54 0.55
CA ALA A 479 -9.03 -7.02 1.77
C ALA A 479 -9.75 -8.37 1.58
N ALA A 480 -10.29 -8.61 0.38
CA ALA A 480 -10.88 -9.89 0.01
C ALA A 480 -9.83 -11.02 0.01
N ALA A 481 -8.68 -10.77 -0.59
CA ALA A 481 -7.58 -11.75 -0.61
C ALA A 481 -7.02 -11.99 0.79
N ASP A 482 -6.87 -10.94 1.61
CA ASP A 482 -6.44 -11.06 3.01
C ASP A 482 -7.43 -11.88 3.85
N ARG A 483 -8.73 -11.74 3.59
CA ARG A 483 -9.76 -12.56 4.22
C ARG A 483 -9.59 -14.04 3.86
N LEU A 484 -9.44 -14.35 2.59
CA LEU A 484 -9.24 -15.73 2.12
C LEU A 484 -7.98 -16.35 2.71
N ALA A 485 -6.88 -15.60 2.78
CA ALA A 485 -5.64 -16.05 3.41
C ALA A 485 -5.82 -16.38 4.89
N ARG A 486 -6.58 -15.57 5.63
CA ARG A 486 -6.93 -15.84 7.05
C ARG A 486 -7.82 -17.06 7.22
N GLU A 487 -8.66 -17.36 6.25
CA GLU A 487 -9.51 -18.57 6.20
C GLU A 487 -8.73 -19.82 5.74
N GLY A 488 -7.43 -19.69 5.44
CA GLY A 488 -6.55 -20.78 5.00
C GLY A 488 -6.66 -21.10 3.51
N ILE A 489 -7.29 -20.23 2.73
CA ILE A 489 -7.37 -20.31 1.27
C ILE A 489 -6.22 -19.46 0.69
N GLY A 490 -5.21 -20.12 0.18
CA GLY A 490 -3.99 -19.46 -0.28
C GLY A 490 -2.85 -19.46 0.78
N PRO A 491 -1.69 -18.83 0.47
CA PRO A 491 -1.38 -18.06 -0.74
C PRO A 491 -1.27 -18.90 -2.02
N VAL A 492 -0.95 -20.17 -1.90
CA VAL A 492 -0.76 -21.06 -3.06
C VAL A 492 -2.13 -21.49 -3.59
N GLY A 493 -2.37 -21.24 -4.88
CA GLY A 493 -3.58 -21.67 -5.56
C GLY A 493 -4.79 -20.72 -5.41
N LEU A 494 -4.63 -19.55 -4.82
CA LEU A 494 -5.67 -18.52 -4.78
C LEU A 494 -6.07 -18.11 -6.20
N THR A 495 -7.35 -18.19 -6.52
CA THR A 495 -7.89 -17.85 -7.85
C THR A 495 -8.61 -16.50 -7.84
N ALA A 496 -8.64 -15.85 -9.01
CA ALA A 496 -9.36 -14.59 -9.18
C ALA A 496 -10.88 -14.73 -8.93
N GLY A 497 -11.45 -15.90 -9.26
CA GLY A 497 -12.87 -16.19 -9.02
C GLY A 497 -13.22 -16.21 -7.53
N GLU A 498 -12.39 -16.82 -6.69
CA GLU A 498 -12.59 -16.84 -5.23
C GLU A 498 -12.55 -15.44 -4.62
N VAL A 499 -11.69 -14.56 -5.16
CA VAL A 499 -11.60 -13.16 -4.70
C VAL A 499 -12.90 -12.40 -4.97
N ILE A 500 -13.64 -12.70 -6.06
CA ILE A 500 -14.94 -12.06 -6.35
C ILE A 500 -15.94 -12.34 -5.23
N ASP A 501 -16.10 -13.61 -4.83
CA ASP A 501 -17.04 -13.97 -3.77
C ASP A 501 -16.64 -13.40 -2.40
N ALA A 502 -15.35 -13.43 -2.10
CA ALA A 502 -14.83 -12.83 -0.87
C ALA A 502 -15.05 -11.31 -0.84
N ALA A 503 -14.82 -10.61 -1.97
CA ALA A 503 -15.03 -9.17 -2.09
C ALA A 503 -16.50 -8.79 -1.84
N ARG A 504 -17.45 -9.54 -2.42
CA ARG A 504 -18.88 -9.36 -2.11
C ARG A 504 -19.15 -9.45 -0.61
N GLY A 505 -18.58 -10.47 0.05
CA GLY A 505 -18.76 -10.67 1.48
C GLY A 505 -18.18 -9.53 2.33
N VAL A 506 -16.96 -9.08 2.00
CA VAL A 506 -16.29 -7.95 2.70
C VAL A 506 -17.08 -6.66 2.49
N PHE A 507 -17.47 -6.35 1.25
CA PHE A 507 -18.20 -5.13 0.92
C PHE A 507 -19.54 -5.03 1.67
N ASN A 508 -20.33 -6.12 1.69
CA ASN A 508 -21.58 -6.15 2.45
C ASN A 508 -21.33 -6.03 3.96
N GLY A 509 -20.25 -6.59 4.48
CA GLY A 509 -19.82 -6.39 5.87
C GLY A 509 -19.63 -4.91 6.20
N TRP A 510 -18.87 -4.18 5.37
CA TRP A 510 -18.65 -2.74 5.54
C TRP A 510 -19.94 -1.92 5.48
N MET A 511 -20.88 -2.28 4.59
CA MET A 511 -22.19 -1.61 4.50
C MET A 511 -23.02 -1.80 5.78
N VAL A 512 -22.99 -3.00 6.38
CA VAL A 512 -23.69 -3.27 7.65
C VAL A 512 -23.06 -2.49 8.80
N GLU A 513 -21.75 -2.42 8.87
CA GLU A 513 -21.03 -1.65 9.89
C GLU A 513 -21.31 -0.16 9.78
N ALA A 514 -21.22 0.40 8.57
CA ALA A 514 -21.55 1.81 8.33
C ALA A 514 -22.99 2.15 8.74
N ALA A 515 -23.95 1.28 8.47
CA ALA A 515 -25.33 1.47 8.86
C ALA A 515 -25.56 1.46 10.38
N ARG A 516 -24.80 0.65 11.14
CA ARG A 516 -24.91 0.57 12.61
C ARG A 516 -24.43 1.83 13.34
N GLU A 517 -23.49 2.55 12.77
CA GLU A 517 -22.94 3.76 13.38
C GLU A 517 -23.79 5.02 13.10
N HIS A 518 -24.72 4.94 12.14
CA HIS A 518 -25.71 6.00 11.87
C HIS A 518 -26.98 5.87 12.73
N HIS A 519 -27.09 4.80 13.53
CA HIS A 519 -28.15 4.58 14.51
C HIS A 519 -27.61 4.62 15.94
#